data_ad0e86fd6e655fac4278a5a3d5f6bf3d
#
_entry.id   ad0e86fd6e655fac4278a5a3d5f6bf3d
#
_cell.length_a   1.000
_cell.length_b   1.000
_cell.length_c   1.000
_cell.angle_alpha   90.00
_cell.angle_beta   90.00
_cell.angle_gamma   90.00
#
_symmetry.space_group_name_H-M   'P 1'
#
loop_
_entity.id
_entity.type
_entity.pdbx_description
1 polymer ?
#
loop_
_entity_poly.entity_id
_entity_poly.type
_entity_poly.pdbx_seq_one_letter_code
_entity_poly.pdbx_strand_id
1 'polypeptide(L)'
;MKNVAVVVAGGSGTRMGQDIPKQFINVFDKPVLIYTLESFQRHPDVDAIAVVCIDGWQTMVDAYAKQFNIDKLQWIVPGGGSVQESIRNGVEHLEHELDPEDIVIIHDGIRPLIDADVLTDVIQVCERYGNAVTSLPYNEQIFVINQDDPSTTVQYVPREQLRRVSTP
;
A
#
# COMPACT_ATOMS: atom_id res chain seq x y z
N MET A 1 -16.30 -14.06 3.45
CA MET A 1 -15.48 -13.07 2.75
C MET A 1 -14.51 -12.49 3.76
N LYS A 2 -13.22 -12.56 3.48
CA LYS A 2 -12.15 -12.00 4.32
C LYS A 2 -11.57 -10.75 3.67
N ASN A 3 -11.07 -9.85 4.49
CA ASN A 3 -10.36 -8.65 4.03
C ASN A 3 -8.90 -8.75 4.48
N VAL A 4 -7.98 -8.92 3.52
CA VAL A 4 -6.56 -9.14 3.80
C VAL A 4 -5.74 -7.95 3.31
N ALA A 5 -4.97 -7.36 4.21
CA ALA A 5 -4.06 -6.26 3.87
C ALA A 5 -2.72 -6.80 3.36
N VAL A 6 -2.33 -6.42 2.15
CA VAL A 6 -0.98 -6.61 1.59
C VAL A 6 -0.19 -5.32 1.78
N VAL A 7 0.67 -5.30 2.77
CA VAL A 7 1.49 -4.14 3.11
C VAL A 7 2.86 -4.27 2.43
N VAL A 8 3.12 -3.40 1.44
CA VAL A 8 4.33 -3.46 0.62
C VAL A 8 5.47 -2.69 1.29
N ALA A 9 6.49 -3.41 1.71
CA ALA A 9 7.70 -2.92 2.37
C ALA A 9 9.00 -3.41 1.68
N GLY A 10 8.93 -3.69 0.36
CA GLY A 10 10.04 -4.26 -0.43
C GLY A 10 11.08 -3.25 -0.92
N GLY A 11 10.88 -1.96 -0.72
CA GLY A 11 11.79 -0.92 -1.21
C GLY A 11 13.10 -0.85 -0.42
N SER A 12 14.24 -0.83 -1.11
CA SER A 12 15.57 -0.71 -0.49
C SER A 12 15.88 0.66 0.11
N GLY A 13 15.11 1.70 -0.24
CA GLY A 13 15.29 3.06 0.31
C GLY A 13 16.60 3.76 -0.07
N THR A 14 17.29 3.34 -1.12
CA THR A 14 18.62 3.81 -1.54
C THR A 14 18.76 5.33 -1.65
N ARG A 15 17.64 6.05 -1.90
CA ARG A 15 17.61 7.52 -1.98
C ARG A 15 17.89 8.23 -0.65
N MET A 16 17.81 7.53 0.48
CA MET A 16 18.02 8.11 1.82
C MET A 16 19.47 8.00 2.31
N GLY A 17 20.35 7.30 1.56
CA GLY A 17 21.78 7.16 1.93
C GLY A 17 22.03 6.48 3.27
N GLN A 18 21.09 5.70 3.78
CA GLN A 18 21.21 4.96 5.02
C GLN A 18 21.33 3.45 4.76
N ASP A 19 22.07 2.76 5.61
CA ASP A 19 22.25 1.30 5.55
C ASP A 19 20.98 0.52 5.94
N ILE A 20 20.02 1.19 6.63
CA ILE A 20 18.75 0.61 7.07
C ILE A 20 17.64 1.02 6.09
N PRO A 21 16.85 0.08 5.53
CA PRO A 21 15.72 0.42 4.68
C PRO A 21 14.72 1.31 5.44
N LYS A 22 14.17 2.32 4.74
CA LYS A 22 13.34 3.39 5.33
C LYS A 22 12.15 2.90 6.17
N GLN A 23 11.56 1.75 5.83
CA GLN A 23 10.44 1.16 6.57
C GLN A 23 10.82 0.65 7.96
N PHE A 24 12.12 0.42 8.19
CA PHE A 24 12.68 -0.02 9.49
C PHE A 24 13.35 1.10 10.29
N ILE A 25 13.30 2.34 9.79
CA ILE A 25 13.74 3.50 10.56
C ILE A 25 12.80 3.69 11.76
N ASN A 26 13.38 3.82 12.94
CA ASN A 26 12.63 4.05 14.16
C ASN A 26 12.18 5.51 14.29
N VAL A 27 10.92 5.67 14.69
CA VAL A 27 10.33 6.92 15.17
C VAL A 27 9.80 6.63 16.57
N PHE A 28 10.33 7.31 17.60
CA PHE A 28 9.99 7.03 19.00
C PHE A 28 10.11 5.53 19.37
N ASP A 29 11.28 4.94 19.08
CA ASP A 29 11.61 3.53 19.39
C ASP A 29 10.76 2.46 18.65
N LYS A 30 10.00 2.84 17.63
CA LYS A 30 9.18 1.94 16.84
C LYS A 30 9.43 2.14 15.33
N PRO A 31 9.66 1.06 14.55
CA PRO A 31 9.80 1.15 13.10
C PRO A 31 8.57 1.74 12.43
N VAL A 32 8.76 2.54 11.37
CA VAL A 32 7.65 3.14 10.59
C VAL A 32 6.68 2.08 10.11
N LEU A 33 7.18 0.93 9.63
CA LEU A 33 6.35 -0.20 9.21
C LEU A 33 5.35 -0.62 10.29
N ILE A 34 5.77 -0.67 11.56
CA ILE A 34 4.90 -1.11 12.64
C ILE A 34 3.74 -0.14 12.88
N TYR A 35 3.97 1.17 12.76
CA TYR A 35 2.86 2.13 12.82
C TYR A 35 1.82 1.87 11.73
N THR A 36 2.27 1.53 10.52
CA THR A 36 1.37 1.14 9.43
C THR A 36 0.61 -0.13 9.77
N LEU A 37 1.30 -1.18 10.23
CA LEU A 37 0.67 -2.46 10.58
C LEU A 37 -0.34 -2.32 11.72
N GLU A 38 -0.08 -1.47 12.70
CA GLU A 38 -1.02 -1.20 13.79
C GLU A 38 -2.35 -0.61 13.32
N SER A 39 -2.37 0.17 12.24
CA SER A 39 -3.63 0.69 11.68
C SER A 39 -4.50 -0.46 11.16
N PHE A 40 -3.92 -1.42 10.46
CA PHE A 40 -4.61 -2.63 9.99
C PHE A 40 -4.95 -3.60 11.13
N GLN A 41 -4.03 -3.76 12.10
CA GLN A 41 -4.25 -4.59 13.29
C GLN A 41 -5.48 -4.15 14.07
N ARG A 42 -5.67 -2.82 14.24
CA ARG A 42 -6.79 -2.26 15.01
C ARG A 42 -8.10 -2.20 14.24
N HIS A 43 -8.07 -2.27 12.90
CA HIS A 43 -9.28 -2.15 12.09
C HIS A 43 -10.15 -3.40 12.21
N PRO A 44 -11.44 -3.28 12.58
CA PRO A 44 -12.30 -4.44 12.83
C PRO A 44 -12.54 -5.29 11.57
N ASP A 45 -12.65 -4.64 10.40
CA ASP A 45 -12.97 -5.31 9.14
C ASP A 45 -11.73 -5.84 8.40
N VAL A 46 -10.53 -5.74 8.97
CA VAL A 46 -9.33 -6.39 8.43
C VAL A 46 -9.09 -7.70 9.18
N ASP A 47 -9.09 -8.83 8.48
CA ASP A 47 -8.98 -10.16 9.07
C ASP A 47 -7.52 -10.64 9.21
N ALA A 48 -6.68 -10.31 8.22
CA ALA A 48 -5.29 -10.73 8.20
C ALA A 48 -4.39 -9.71 7.49
N ILE A 49 -3.09 -9.84 7.71
CA ILE A 49 -2.05 -9.00 7.12
C ILE A 49 -1.00 -9.89 6.47
N ALA A 50 -0.63 -9.56 5.25
CA ALA A 50 0.57 -10.04 4.57
C ALA A 50 1.56 -8.89 4.43
N VAL A 51 2.82 -9.08 4.80
CA VAL A 51 3.88 -8.10 4.57
C VAL A 51 4.78 -8.59 3.44
N VAL A 52 4.89 -7.79 2.38
CA VAL A 52 5.87 -8.04 1.32
C VAL A 52 7.11 -7.22 1.65
N CYS A 53 8.17 -7.88 2.11
CA CYS A 53 9.35 -7.18 2.60
C CYS A 53 10.60 -7.44 1.74
N ILE A 54 11.56 -6.54 1.84
CA ILE A 54 12.86 -6.69 1.22
C ILE A 54 13.55 -7.97 1.71
N ASP A 55 14.20 -8.67 0.80
CA ASP A 55 14.87 -9.93 1.11
C ASP A 55 15.93 -9.79 2.22
N GLY A 56 16.01 -10.80 3.09
CA GLY A 56 16.88 -10.80 4.27
C GLY A 56 16.28 -10.10 5.51
N TRP A 57 15.11 -9.45 5.41
CA TRP A 57 14.48 -8.74 6.55
C TRP A 57 13.26 -9.45 7.12
N GLN A 58 12.89 -10.62 6.59
CA GLN A 58 11.69 -11.37 7.01
C GLN A 58 11.72 -11.70 8.50
N THR A 59 12.86 -12.18 9.01
CA THR A 59 13.03 -12.49 10.44
C THR A 59 12.87 -11.25 11.32
N MET A 60 13.33 -10.09 10.84
CA MET A 60 13.18 -8.83 11.56
C MET A 60 11.73 -8.39 11.61
N VAL A 61 11.00 -8.53 10.50
CA VAL A 61 9.54 -8.23 10.45
C VAL A 61 8.78 -9.10 11.44
N ASP A 62 9.06 -10.41 11.46
CA ASP A 62 8.43 -11.36 12.40
C ASP A 62 8.73 -10.99 13.86
N ALA A 63 9.99 -10.65 14.16
CA ALA A 63 10.40 -10.25 15.51
C ALA A 63 9.67 -8.97 15.96
N TYR A 64 9.60 -7.96 15.11
CA TYR A 64 8.86 -6.72 15.40
C TYR A 64 7.36 -6.96 15.53
N ALA A 65 6.76 -7.78 14.66
CA ALA A 65 5.34 -8.09 14.75
C ALA A 65 5.00 -8.72 16.13
N LYS A 66 5.82 -9.66 16.59
CA LYS A 66 5.67 -10.25 17.93
C LYS A 66 5.88 -9.23 19.05
N GLN A 67 6.91 -8.39 18.94
CA GLN A 67 7.21 -7.36 19.95
C GLN A 67 6.07 -6.34 20.10
N PHE A 68 5.40 -5.99 19.01
CA PHE A 68 4.35 -4.97 18.98
C PHE A 68 2.92 -5.55 18.88
N ASN A 69 2.75 -6.87 19.08
CA ASN A 69 1.46 -7.57 19.10
C ASN A 69 0.65 -7.38 17.80
N ILE A 70 1.30 -7.54 16.65
CA ILE A 70 0.63 -7.55 15.34
C ILE A 70 0.14 -8.97 15.06
N ASP A 71 -0.92 -9.38 15.74
CA ASP A 71 -1.42 -10.77 15.73
C ASP A 71 -2.10 -11.15 14.40
N LYS A 72 -2.56 -10.16 13.62
CA LYS A 72 -3.14 -10.38 12.28
C LYS A 72 -2.09 -10.66 11.20
N LEU A 73 -0.79 -10.50 11.47
CA LEU A 73 0.26 -10.84 10.51
C LEU A 73 0.33 -12.35 10.34
N GLN A 74 -0.06 -12.85 9.17
CA GLN A 74 -0.06 -14.27 8.84
C GLN A 74 1.04 -14.64 7.84
N TRP A 75 1.39 -13.74 6.91
CA TRP A 75 2.36 -14.04 5.85
C TRP A 75 3.42 -12.95 5.73
N ILE A 76 4.65 -13.40 5.53
CA ILE A 76 5.79 -12.54 5.20
C ILE A 76 6.36 -13.04 3.88
N VAL A 77 6.19 -12.25 2.83
CA VAL A 77 6.51 -12.61 1.45
C VAL A 77 7.74 -11.83 0.99
N PRO A 78 8.70 -12.46 0.30
CA PRO A 78 9.84 -11.71 -0.25
C PRO A 78 9.37 -10.75 -1.35
N GLY A 79 9.92 -9.54 -1.34
CA GLY A 79 9.69 -8.53 -2.38
C GLY A 79 10.36 -8.88 -3.70
N GLY A 80 10.04 -8.12 -4.74
CA GLY A 80 10.66 -8.19 -6.05
C GLY A 80 11.61 -7.01 -6.32
N GLY A 81 12.14 -6.96 -7.53
CA GLY A 81 13.04 -5.90 -7.99
C GLY A 81 12.34 -4.55 -8.22
N SER A 82 11.01 -4.53 -8.21
CA SER A 82 10.18 -3.32 -8.34
C SER A 82 8.98 -3.36 -7.38
N VAL A 83 8.33 -2.19 -7.22
CA VAL A 83 7.08 -2.11 -6.43
C VAL A 83 5.99 -2.98 -7.02
N GLN A 84 5.83 -2.97 -8.35
CA GLN A 84 4.83 -3.79 -9.03
C GLN A 84 5.10 -5.28 -8.88
N GLU A 85 6.36 -5.70 -8.96
CA GLU A 85 6.74 -7.09 -8.74
C GLU A 85 6.51 -7.52 -7.29
N SER A 86 6.80 -6.65 -6.33
CA SER A 86 6.51 -6.89 -4.92
C SER A 86 5.00 -7.04 -4.66
N ILE A 87 4.16 -6.19 -5.26
CA ILE A 87 2.70 -6.32 -5.18
C ILE A 87 2.27 -7.66 -5.79
N ARG A 88 2.79 -8.01 -6.97
CA ARG A 88 2.48 -9.28 -7.63
C ARG A 88 2.83 -10.47 -6.73
N ASN A 89 4.03 -10.50 -6.17
CA ASN A 89 4.47 -11.59 -5.28
C ASN A 89 3.51 -11.76 -4.09
N GLY A 90 3.07 -10.64 -3.50
CA GLY A 90 2.11 -10.66 -2.40
C GLY A 90 0.74 -11.22 -2.82
N VAL A 91 0.22 -10.78 -3.96
CA VAL A 91 -1.09 -11.22 -4.47
C VAL A 91 -1.05 -12.68 -4.91
N GLU A 92 -0.02 -13.10 -5.68
CA GLU A 92 0.15 -14.50 -6.12
C GLU A 92 0.30 -15.46 -4.93
N HIS A 93 1.01 -15.03 -3.86
CA HIS A 93 1.08 -15.83 -2.64
C HIS A 93 -0.29 -16.07 -2.02
N LEU A 94 -1.15 -15.04 -1.99
CA LEU A 94 -2.48 -15.11 -1.41
C LEU A 94 -3.50 -15.84 -2.29
N GLU A 95 -3.24 -16.00 -3.59
CA GLU A 95 -4.14 -16.70 -4.52
C GLU A 95 -4.46 -18.15 -4.06
N HIS A 96 -3.53 -18.78 -3.35
CA HIS A 96 -3.70 -20.12 -2.80
C HIS A 96 -4.24 -20.17 -1.37
N GLU A 97 -4.37 -19.02 -0.72
CA GLU A 97 -4.76 -18.88 0.69
C GLU A 97 -6.16 -18.27 0.86
N LEU A 98 -6.67 -17.63 -0.20
CA LEU A 98 -7.92 -16.89 -0.18
C LEU A 98 -8.95 -17.44 -1.16
N ASP A 99 -10.22 -17.20 -0.85
CA ASP A 99 -11.32 -17.47 -1.75
C ASP A 99 -11.49 -16.33 -2.79
N PRO A 100 -12.05 -16.61 -3.98
CA PRO A 100 -12.24 -15.59 -5.04
C PRO A 100 -13.06 -14.36 -4.62
N GLU A 101 -13.88 -14.49 -3.59
CA GLU A 101 -14.72 -13.39 -3.06
C GLU A 101 -14.01 -12.56 -1.98
N ASP A 102 -12.81 -12.96 -1.55
CA ASP A 102 -12.07 -12.24 -0.53
C ASP A 102 -11.44 -10.96 -1.10
N ILE A 103 -11.33 -9.93 -0.26
CA ILE A 103 -10.79 -8.62 -0.66
C ILE A 103 -9.31 -8.53 -0.27
N VAL A 104 -8.50 -8.10 -1.24
CA VAL A 104 -7.09 -7.78 -1.02
C VAL A 104 -6.88 -6.27 -1.04
N ILE A 105 -6.41 -5.71 0.08
CA ILE A 105 -6.13 -4.29 0.27
C ILE A 105 -4.63 -4.07 0.10
N ILE A 106 -4.20 -3.35 -0.94
CA ILE A 106 -2.79 -3.07 -1.19
C ILE A 106 -2.41 -1.71 -0.61
N HIS A 107 -1.39 -1.67 0.25
CA HIS A 107 -0.97 -0.45 0.91
C HIS A 107 0.56 -0.35 1.05
N ASP A 108 1.07 0.88 1.03
CA ASP A 108 2.51 1.15 1.22
C ASP A 108 2.91 1.06 2.71
N GLY A 109 3.89 0.22 3.04
CA GLY A 109 4.35 0.02 4.42
C GLY A 109 4.99 1.24 5.10
N ILE A 110 5.28 2.29 4.33
CA ILE A 110 5.83 3.56 4.84
C ILE A 110 4.79 4.67 4.97
N ARG A 111 3.50 4.36 4.90
CA ARG A 111 2.41 5.33 5.02
C ARG A 111 1.56 5.03 6.26
N PRO A 112 2.05 5.44 7.46
CA PRO A 112 1.44 5.05 8.73
C PRO A 112 0.19 5.85 9.11
N LEU A 113 -0.14 6.90 8.38
CA LEU A 113 -1.23 7.83 8.73
C LEU A 113 -2.54 7.51 8.01
N ILE A 114 -2.77 6.23 7.69
CA ILE A 114 -4.04 5.81 7.12
C ILE A 114 -5.15 5.88 8.19
N ASP A 115 -6.24 6.55 7.83
CA ASP A 115 -7.40 6.70 8.69
C ASP A 115 -8.31 5.44 8.61
N ALA A 116 -8.92 5.07 9.74
CA ALA A 116 -9.83 3.93 9.81
C ALA A 116 -11.07 4.11 8.91
N ASP A 117 -11.59 5.34 8.82
CA ASP A 117 -12.75 5.61 7.97
C ASP A 117 -12.42 5.44 6.48
N VAL A 118 -11.19 5.74 6.06
CA VAL A 118 -10.72 5.50 4.69
C VAL A 118 -10.64 4.00 4.40
N LEU A 119 -10.17 3.19 5.35
CA LEU A 119 -10.14 1.73 5.21
C LEU A 119 -11.54 1.16 5.11
N THR A 120 -12.46 1.58 5.98
CA THR A 120 -13.86 1.18 5.92
C THR A 120 -14.50 1.51 4.57
N ASP A 121 -14.32 2.76 4.09
CA ASP A 121 -14.89 3.20 2.81
C ASP A 121 -14.33 2.40 1.62
N VAL A 122 -13.02 2.16 1.57
CA VAL A 122 -12.38 1.35 0.51
C VAL A 122 -12.93 -0.08 0.49
N ILE A 123 -13.13 -0.72 1.65
CA ILE A 123 -13.70 -2.06 1.75
C ILE A 123 -15.14 -2.05 1.23
N GLN A 124 -16.00 -1.15 1.74
CA GLN A 124 -17.40 -1.06 1.34
C GLN A 124 -17.58 -0.74 -0.15
N VAL A 125 -16.76 0.15 -0.69
CA VAL A 125 -16.78 0.47 -2.13
C VAL A 125 -16.34 -0.74 -2.96
N CYS A 126 -15.30 -1.48 -2.51
CA CYS A 126 -14.85 -2.69 -3.18
C CYS A 126 -15.94 -3.79 -3.17
N GLU A 127 -16.60 -4.02 -2.05
CA GLU A 127 -17.74 -4.94 -1.93
C GLU A 127 -18.88 -4.61 -2.90
N ARG A 128 -19.15 -3.33 -3.05
CA ARG A 128 -20.26 -2.86 -3.90
C ARG A 128 -19.96 -2.87 -5.39
N TYR A 129 -18.71 -2.54 -5.78
CA TYR A 129 -18.35 -2.27 -7.18
C TYR A 129 -17.27 -3.20 -7.73
N GLY A 130 -16.74 -4.12 -6.93
CA GLY A 130 -15.70 -5.08 -7.29
C GLY A 130 -14.26 -4.55 -7.20
N ASN A 131 -14.07 -3.24 -7.05
CA ASN A 131 -12.76 -2.63 -6.78
C ASN A 131 -12.93 -1.23 -6.18
N ALA A 132 -11.88 -0.73 -5.53
CA ALA A 132 -11.82 0.63 -5.00
C ALA A 132 -10.41 1.20 -5.11
N VAL A 133 -10.31 2.50 -5.38
CA VAL A 133 -9.04 3.23 -5.42
C VAL A 133 -9.21 4.58 -4.74
N THR A 134 -8.35 4.87 -3.77
CA THR A 134 -8.36 6.18 -3.10
C THR A 134 -7.93 7.29 -4.05
N SER A 135 -8.68 8.37 -4.08
CA SER A 135 -8.39 9.50 -4.97
C SER A 135 -8.74 10.84 -4.35
N LEU A 136 -8.07 11.87 -4.83
CA LEU A 136 -8.30 13.27 -4.46
C LEU A 136 -8.77 14.06 -5.69
N PRO A 137 -9.55 15.15 -5.49
CA PRO A 137 -9.83 16.08 -6.56
C PRO A 137 -8.53 16.60 -7.18
N TYR A 138 -8.55 16.79 -8.50
CA TYR A 138 -7.40 17.35 -9.20
C TYR A 138 -7.50 18.88 -9.21
N ASN A 139 -6.46 19.57 -8.72
CA ASN A 139 -6.49 21.02 -8.51
C ASN A 139 -5.67 21.82 -9.53
N GLU A 140 -4.83 21.14 -10.33
CA GLU A 140 -4.00 21.78 -11.35
C GLU A 140 -4.72 21.85 -12.70
N GLN A 141 -4.29 22.78 -13.56
CA GLN A 141 -4.79 22.83 -14.94
C GLN A 141 -3.95 21.92 -15.80
N ILE A 142 -4.59 21.17 -16.69
CA ILE A 142 -3.96 20.26 -17.61
C ILE A 142 -4.32 20.63 -19.05
N PHE A 143 -3.30 20.62 -19.89
CA PHE A 143 -3.44 20.69 -21.33
C PHE A 143 -2.76 19.48 -21.98
N VAL A 144 -3.35 18.99 -23.06
CA VAL A 144 -2.69 18.02 -23.93
C VAL A 144 -1.79 18.79 -24.86
N ILE A 145 -0.50 18.46 -24.87
CA ILE A 145 0.48 19.08 -25.76
C ILE A 145 0.29 18.55 -27.18
N ASN A 146 0.61 19.40 -28.16
CA ASN A 146 0.77 18.98 -29.54
C ASN A 146 2.04 18.12 -29.67
N GLN A 147 1.92 16.91 -30.22
CA GLN A 147 3.07 16.01 -30.36
C GLN A 147 4.06 16.47 -31.45
N ASP A 148 3.57 17.20 -32.47
CA ASP A 148 4.40 17.74 -33.57
C ASP A 148 5.12 19.03 -33.15
N ASP A 149 4.54 19.79 -32.21
CA ASP A 149 5.12 21.00 -31.64
C ASP A 149 4.82 21.08 -30.14
N PRO A 150 5.69 20.58 -29.25
CA PRO A 150 5.49 20.57 -27.80
C PRO A 150 5.39 21.96 -27.14
N SER A 151 5.68 23.05 -27.89
CA SER A 151 5.46 24.40 -27.39
C SER A 151 3.99 24.85 -27.48
N THR A 152 3.14 24.07 -28.15
CA THR A 152 1.71 24.33 -28.34
C THR A 152 0.85 23.27 -27.68
N THR A 153 -0.42 23.61 -27.45
CA THR A 153 -1.41 22.69 -26.86
C THR A 153 -2.57 22.47 -27.81
N VAL A 154 -3.14 21.26 -27.80
CA VAL A 154 -4.27 20.87 -28.67
C VAL A 154 -5.60 20.74 -27.93
N GLN A 155 -5.56 20.54 -26.61
CA GLN A 155 -6.76 20.30 -25.83
C GLN A 155 -6.58 20.81 -24.40
N TYR A 156 -7.61 21.46 -23.86
CA TYR A 156 -7.81 21.67 -22.43
C TYR A 156 -8.58 20.48 -21.84
N VAL A 157 -8.12 20.00 -20.68
CA VAL A 157 -8.79 18.92 -19.93
C VAL A 157 -9.45 19.55 -18.70
N PRO A 158 -10.81 19.56 -18.60
CA PRO A 158 -11.50 20.07 -17.42
C PRO A 158 -11.08 19.28 -16.16
N ARG A 159 -10.52 19.98 -15.18
CA ARG A 159 -10.02 19.35 -13.92
C ARG A 159 -11.12 18.67 -13.12
N GLU A 160 -12.36 19.09 -13.29
CA GLU A 160 -13.55 18.52 -12.64
C GLU A 160 -13.80 17.07 -13.06
N GLN A 161 -13.27 16.66 -14.23
CA GLN A 161 -13.34 15.30 -14.75
C GLN A 161 -12.16 14.43 -14.31
N LEU A 162 -11.19 15.02 -13.59
CA LEU A 162 -9.97 14.34 -13.19
C LEU A 162 -9.96 14.04 -11.69
N ARG A 163 -9.33 12.93 -11.35
CA ARG A 163 -8.97 12.56 -9.98
C ARG A 163 -7.49 12.19 -9.95
N ARG A 164 -6.82 12.61 -8.91
CA ARG A 164 -5.46 12.14 -8.63
C ARG A 164 -5.55 10.91 -7.74
N VAL A 165 -5.08 9.78 -8.24
CA VAL A 165 -4.91 8.58 -7.41
C VAL A 165 -3.87 8.90 -6.33
N SER A 166 -4.21 8.60 -5.10
CA SER A 166 -3.34 8.87 -3.95
C SER A 166 -3.40 7.70 -3.00
N THR A 167 -2.25 7.21 -2.60
CA THR A 167 -2.17 6.27 -1.47
C THR A 167 -2.27 7.10 -0.19
N PRO A 168 -3.17 6.78 0.73
CA PRO A 168 -3.35 7.48 2.00
C PRO A 168 -2.10 7.47 2.85
#